data_f2ff5fe21ec8e3d38f04ab702f8e26d7
#
_entry.id   f2ff5fe21ec8e3d38f04ab702f8e26d7
#
_cell.length_a   1.000
_cell.length_b   1.000
_cell.length_c   1.000
_cell.angle_alpha   90.00
_cell.angle_beta   90.00
_cell.angle_gamma   90.00
#
_symmetry.space_group_name_H-M   'P 1'
#
loop_
_entity.id
_entity.type
_entity.pdbx_description
1 polymer ?
#
loop_
_entity_poly.entity_id
_entity_poly.type
_entity_poly.pdbx_seq_one_letter_code
_entity_poly.pdbx_strand_id
1 'polypeptide(L)'
;MSESMSSVTSSGSTTAGIDTFTAALPPTGRLIGIDGGTTTLGLALSDISRTIASPLETIQRTKFKADAARLLALIAEHNVCGLVLGLPTNMNGSEGPRCQATRALARNLNTQTTLPILMWDERLSTAGAERALLEADASRARREELIDKLAAAWILQIGRAHV
;
A
#
# COMPACT_ATOMS: atom_id res chain seq x y z
N MET A 1 9.71 -28.19 -20.22
CA MET A 1 9.59 -27.61 -19.83
C MET A 1 9.53 -26.75 -19.51
N SER A 2 9.66 -26.46 -19.51
CA SER A 2 9.53 -25.61 -19.15
C SER A 2 9.76 -24.64 -19.02
N GLU A 3 9.96 -24.38 -19.25
CA GLU A 3 10.04 -23.46 -19.03
C GLU A 3 9.75 -22.47 -18.88
N SER A 4 9.54 -22.45 -19.08
CA SER A 4 9.15 -21.49 -19.10
C SER A 4 8.81 -20.71 -18.26
N MET A 5 8.74 -20.87 -17.74
CA MET A 5 8.54 -20.21 -16.84
C MET A 5 9.15 -19.34 -16.46
N SER A 6 9.69 -19.39 -16.73
CA SER A 6 10.40 -18.67 -16.23
C SER A 6 10.41 -17.41 -16.48
N SER A 7 10.46 -17.16 -17.08
CA SER A 7 10.57 -16.05 -17.36
C SER A 7 9.80 -15.13 -16.91
N VAL A 8 9.27 -15.33 -16.54
CA VAL A 8 8.53 -14.65 -16.38
C VAL A 8 8.40 -13.93 -15.46
N THR A 9 8.40 -13.55 -15.26
CA THR A 9 7.96 -12.93 -14.52
C THR A 9 8.56 -12.51 -13.47
N SER A 10 9.42 -12.02 -13.46
CA SER A 10 10.16 -11.47 -12.44
C SER A 10 9.77 -10.11 -12.01
N SER A 11 8.88 -9.44 -12.67
CA SER A 11 8.41 -8.14 -12.24
C SER A 11 7.08 -8.26 -11.53
N GLY A 12 6.86 -7.39 -10.54
CA GLY A 12 5.57 -7.29 -9.87
C GLY A 12 4.52 -6.71 -10.80
N SER A 13 3.27 -6.79 -10.38
CA SER A 13 2.15 -6.23 -11.12
C SER A 13 1.40 -5.22 -10.28
N THR A 14 1.00 -4.12 -10.89
CA THR A 14 0.21 -3.09 -10.24
C THR A 14 -1.16 -3.03 -10.90
N THR A 15 -2.21 -3.00 -10.09
CA THR A 15 -3.57 -2.91 -10.60
C THR A 15 -4.41 -1.98 -9.72
N ALA A 16 -5.47 -1.43 -10.30
CA ALA A 16 -6.48 -0.69 -9.54
C ALA A 16 -7.71 -1.56 -9.28
N GLY A 17 -7.76 -2.77 -9.86
CA GLY A 17 -8.88 -3.68 -9.68
C GLY A 17 -8.71 -4.58 -8.48
N ILE A 18 -9.64 -4.51 -7.53
CA ILE A 18 -9.55 -5.32 -6.32
C ILE A 18 -9.68 -6.81 -6.64
N ASP A 19 -10.52 -7.18 -7.59
CA ASP A 19 -10.69 -8.59 -7.97
C ASP A 19 -9.43 -9.16 -8.61
N THR A 20 -8.78 -8.38 -9.47
CA THR A 20 -7.52 -8.78 -10.08
C THR A 20 -6.44 -8.96 -9.01
N PHE A 21 -6.40 -8.05 -8.05
CA PHE A 21 -5.44 -8.11 -6.96
C PHE A 21 -5.66 -9.35 -6.10
N THR A 22 -6.89 -9.58 -5.64
CA THR A 22 -7.19 -10.72 -4.77
C THR A 22 -6.97 -12.04 -5.48
N ALA A 23 -7.24 -12.11 -6.78
CA ALA A 23 -6.99 -13.31 -7.57
C ALA A 23 -5.50 -13.67 -7.65
N ALA A 24 -4.62 -12.66 -7.53
CA ALA A 24 -3.18 -12.88 -7.54
C ALA A 24 -2.61 -13.26 -6.17
N LEU A 25 -3.42 -13.20 -5.11
CA LEU A 25 -2.99 -13.51 -3.75
C LEU A 25 -3.23 -14.97 -3.41
N PRO A 26 -2.41 -15.55 -2.50
CA PRO A 26 -2.76 -16.84 -1.92
C PRO A 26 -4.02 -16.70 -1.05
N PRO A 27 -4.69 -17.82 -0.71
CA PRO A 27 -5.92 -17.78 0.11
C PRO A 27 -5.73 -17.09 1.45
N THR A 28 -4.57 -17.22 2.06
CA THR A 28 -4.20 -16.54 3.30
C THR A 28 -2.82 -15.92 3.16
N GLY A 29 -2.57 -14.91 3.96
CA GLY A 29 -1.28 -14.24 3.96
C GLY A 29 -1.44 -12.77 4.33
N ARG A 30 -0.36 -12.18 4.83
CA ARG A 30 -0.37 -10.79 5.28
C ARG A 30 -0.26 -9.82 4.13
N LEU A 31 -0.90 -8.68 4.30
CA LEU A 31 -0.78 -7.55 3.39
C LEU A 31 -0.12 -6.38 4.14
N ILE A 32 0.62 -5.56 3.42
CA ILE A 32 1.09 -4.28 3.95
C ILE A 32 0.33 -3.17 3.22
N GLY A 33 -0.29 -2.28 3.98
CA GLY A 33 -0.85 -1.04 3.46
C GLY A 33 0.21 0.05 3.56
N ILE A 34 0.33 0.84 2.51
CA ILE A 34 1.32 1.91 2.42
C ILE A 34 0.62 3.22 2.11
N ASP A 35 0.82 4.20 2.98
CA ASP A 35 0.38 5.56 2.72
C ASP A 35 1.60 6.43 2.46
N GLY A 36 1.76 6.89 1.23
CA GLY A 36 2.90 7.68 0.81
C GLY A 36 2.70 9.16 1.02
N GLY A 37 3.34 9.71 2.04
CA GLY A 37 3.43 11.15 2.22
C GLY A 37 4.66 11.71 1.52
N THR A 38 4.87 13.01 1.66
CA THR A 38 6.03 13.67 1.06
C THR A 38 7.32 13.38 1.84
N THR A 39 7.20 13.22 3.15
CA THR A 39 8.34 13.01 4.03
C THR A 39 8.37 11.64 4.69
N THR A 40 7.25 10.92 4.70
CA THR A 40 7.14 9.63 5.37
C THR A 40 6.34 8.64 4.54
N LEU A 41 6.59 7.35 4.80
CA LEU A 41 5.73 6.26 4.34
C LEU A 41 5.14 5.62 5.59
N GLY A 42 3.82 5.71 5.75
CA GLY A 42 3.12 5.03 6.84
C GLY A 42 2.77 3.62 6.43
N LEU A 43 3.11 2.65 7.27
CA LEU A 43 2.89 1.23 6.98
C LEU A 43 1.97 0.60 8.01
N ALA A 44 1.07 -0.25 7.54
CA ALA A 44 0.25 -1.10 8.39
C ALA A 44 0.35 -2.55 7.90
N LEU A 45 0.17 -3.48 8.82
CA LEU A 45 0.30 -4.90 8.55
C LEU A 45 -0.99 -5.62 8.94
N SER A 46 -1.49 -6.48 8.06
CA SER A 46 -2.63 -7.34 8.39
C SER A 46 -2.17 -8.64 9.02
N ASP A 47 -3.11 -9.34 9.67
CA ASP A 47 -2.89 -10.74 10.02
C ASP A 47 -3.06 -11.61 8.78
N ILE A 48 -2.84 -12.91 8.91
CA ILE A 48 -2.88 -13.82 7.77
C ILE A 48 -4.29 -13.99 7.20
N SER A 49 -5.32 -13.80 8.02
CA SER A 49 -6.71 -13.88 7.58
C SER A 49 -7.22 -12.56 7.02
N ARG A 50 -6.43 -11.49 7.11
CA ARG A 50 -6.74 -10.16 6.60
C ARG A 50 -7.98 -9.54 7.24
N THR A 51 -8.24 -9.87 8.50
CA THR A 51 -9.39 -9.33 9.23
C THR A 51 -9.00 -8.22 10.19
N ILE A 52 -7.75 -8.21 10.63
CA ILE A 52 -7.21 -7.23 11.57
C ILE A 52 -5.99 -6.58 10.94
N ALA A 53 -5.88 -5.28 11.07
CA ALA A 53 -4.69 -4.55 10.63
C ALA A 53 -4.20 -3.67 11.77
N SER A 54 -2.89 -3.53 11.87
CA SER A 54 -2.24 -2.74 12.92
C SER A 54 -1.16 -1.87 12.32
N PRO A 55 -0.89 -0.71 12.90
CA PRO A 55 0.26 0.09 12.49
C PRO A 55 1.55 -0.74 12.61
N LEU A 56 2.40 -0.65 11.62
CA LEU A 56 3.65 -1.40 11.61
C LEU A 56 4.85 -0.49 11.85
N GLU A 57 5.02 0.49 10.99
CA GLU A 57 6.19 1.36 11.04
C GLU A 57 5.95 2.61 10.19
N THR A 58 6.60 3.69 10.53
CA THR A 58 6.66 4.89 9.69
C THR A 58 8.09 5.04 9.20
N ILE A 59 8.28 4.97 7.89
CA ILE A 59 9.60 5.13 7.29
C ILE A 59 9.81 6.61 6.97
N GLN A 60 10.89 7.19 7.46
CA GLN A 60 11.30 8.53 7.07
C GLN A 60 11.88 8.45 5.67
N ARG A 61 11.28 9.17 4.72
CA ARG A 61 11.73 9.11 3.33
C ARG A 61 13.09 9.78 3.17
N THR A 62 14.00 9.06 2.56
CA THR A 62 15.33 9.57 2.20
C THR A 62 15.50 9.33 0.70
N LYS A 63 16.27 8.33 0.33
CA LYS A 63 16.40 7.94 -1.06
C LYS A 63 15.57 6.68 -1.29
N PHE A 64 14.97 6.55 -2.46
CA PHE A 64 14.13 5.40 -2.78
C PHE A 64 14.84 4.08 -2.49
N LYS A 65 16.11 3.96 -2.81
CA LYS A 65 16.85 2.72 -2.60
C LYS A 65 16.85 2.28 -1.13
N ALA A 66 17.08 3.22 -0.21
CA ALA A 66 17.07 2.92 1.21
C ALA A 66 15.65 2.62 1.71
N ASP A 67 14.67 3.38 1.25
CA ASP A 67 13.27 3.20 1.65
C ASP A 67 12.76 1.83 1.16
N ALA A 68 13.08 1.47 -0.08
CA ALA A 68 12.71 0.18 -0.64
C ALA A 68 13.39 -0.96 0.10
N ALA A 69 14.67 -0.81 0.46
CA ALA A 69 15.38 -1.82 1.21
C ALA A 69 14.71 -2.11 2.56
N ARG A 70 14.26 -1.06 3.26
CA ARG A 70 13.56 -1.23 4.53
C ARG A 70 12.22 -1.93 4.32
N LEU A 71 11.48 -1.52 3.31
CA LEU A 71 10.20 -2.16 2.99
C LEU A 71 10.37 -3.63 2.64
N LEU A 72 11.36 -3.96 1.82
CA LEU A 72 11.64 -5.35 1.45
C LEU A 72 12.04 -6.19 2.65
N ALA A 73 12.78 -5.62 3.60
CA ALA A 73 13.13 -6.31 4.84
C ALA A 73 11.88 -6.65 5.66
N LEU A 74 10.93 -5.71 5.75
CA LEU A 74 9.67 -5.94 6.45
C LEU A 74 8.81 -6.98 5.75
N ILE A 75 8.78 -6.96 4.42
CA ILE A 75 8.07 -7.96 3.62
C ILE A 75 8.60 -9.36 3.94
N ALA A 76 9.92 -9.52 3.96
CA ALA A 76 10.53 -10.80 4.25
C ALA A 76 10.30 -11.23 5.69
N GLU A 77 10.44 -10.30 6.64
CA GLU A 77 10.27 -10.59 8.06
C GLU A 77 8.86 -11.09 8.38
N HIS A 78 7.86 -10.51 7.75
CA HIS A 78 6.45 -10.82 8.04
C HIS A 78 5.78 -11.73 7.02
N ASN A 79 6.51 -12.23 6.04
CA ASN A 79 5.98 -13.09 4.97
C ASN A 79 4.79 -12.43 4.25
N VAL A 80 4.97 -11.20 3.84
CA VAL A 80 3.91 -10.42 3.18
C VAL A 80 3.71 -10.92 1.76
N CYS A 81 2.46 -11.05 1.34
CA CYS A 81 2.12 -11.58 0.02
C CYS A 81 1.53 -10.53 -0.93
N GLY A 82 1.28 -9.32 -0.48
CA GLY A 82 0.76 -8.26 -1.34
C GLY A 82 0.86 -6.90 -0.69
N LEU A 83 0.84 -5.87 -1.51
CA LEU A 83 0.96 -4.49 -1.08
C LEU A 83 -0.26 -3.68 -1.52
N VAL A 84 -0.69 -2.74 -0.69
CA VAL A 84 -1.79 -1.83 -1.00
C VAL A 84 -1.28 -0.42 -0.86
N LEU A 85 -1.30 0.35 -1.94
CA LEU A 85 -0.93 1.76 -1.93
C LEU A 85 -2.17 2.63 -2.04
N GLY A 86 -2.32 3.56 -1.13
CA GLY A 86 -3.41 4.53 -1.20
C GLY A 86 -3.13 5.59 -2.25
N LEU A 87 -4.08 5.80 -3.14
CA LEU A 87 -3.99 6.77 -4.21
C LEU A 87 -4.82 8.01 -3.85
N PRO A 88 -4.18 9.14 -3.53
CA PRO A 88 -4.89 10.34 -3.05
C PRO A 88 -5.45 11.17 -4.21
N THR A 89 -6.48 10.64 -4.88
CA THR A 89 -7.16 11.35 -5.96
C THR A 89 -7.98 12.53 -5.41
N ASN A 90 -8.11 13.58 -6.22
CA ASN A 90 -8.96 14.70 -5.87
C ASN A 90 -10.43 14.28 -5.91
N MET A 91 -11.29 15.05 -5.23
CA MET A 91 -12.71 14.72 -5.14
C MET A 91 -13.41 14.62 -6.50
N ASN A 92 -12.93 15.36 -7.48
CA ASN A 92 -13.49 15.33 -8.84
C ASN A 92 -12.90 14.21 -9.72
N GLY A 93 -12.06 13.35 -9.14
CA GLY A 93 -11.45 12.26 -9.89
C GLY A 93 -10.13 12.60 -10.57
N SER A 94 -9.73 13.86 -10.59
CA SER A 94 -8.46 14.24 -11.19
C SER A 94 -7.30 13.85 -10.30
N GLU A 95 -6.11 13.69 -10.90
CA GLU A 95 -4.90 13.33 -10.20
C GLU A 95 -3.93 14.49 -10.12
N GLY A 96 -3.57 14.86 -8.90
CA GLY A 96 -2.58 15.89 -8.67
C GLY A 96 -1.18 15.31 -8.49
N PRO A 97 -0.23 16.15 -8.07
CA PRO A 97 1.18 15.72 -7.88
C PRO A 97 1.34 14.55 -6.93
N ARG A 98 0.53 14.46 -5.88
CA ARG A 98 0.63 13.35 -4.92
C ARG A 98 0.26 12.01 -5.56
N CYS A 99 -0.74 12.00 -6.44
CA CYS A 99 -1.07 10.80 -7.19
C CYS A 99 0.07 10.37 -8.10
N GLN A 100 0.69 11.33 -8.78
CA GLN A 100 1.81 11.04 -9.66
C GLN A 100 2.98 10.45 -8.87
N ALA A 101 3.24 10.99 -7.68
CA ALA A 101 4.30 10.47 -6.81
C ALA A 101 3.99 9.04 -6.35
N THR A 102 2.74 8.77 -6.01
CA THR A 102 2.33 7.42 -5.59
C THR A 102 2.44 6.42 -6.73
N ARG A 103 2.06 6.81 -7.94
CA ARG A 103 2.20 5.96 -9.12
C ARG A 103 3.66 5.70 -9.44
N ALA A 104 4.52 6.69 -9.27
CA ALA A 104 5.95 6.51 -9.44
C ALA A 104 6.53 5.55 -8.40
N LEU A 105 6.07 5.66 -7.15
CA LEU A 105 6.47 4.73 -6.11
C LEU A 105 6.09 3.30 -6.47
N ALA A 106 4.87 3.08 -6.96
CA ALA A 106 4.42 1.75 -7.38
C ALA A 106 5.28 1.19 -8.51
N ARG A 107 5.56 2.02 -9.52
CA ARG A 107 6.42 1.59 -10.64
C ARG A 107 7.81 1.19 -10.16
N ASN A 108 8.37 1.99 -9.26
CA ASN A 108 9.70 1.71 -8.72
C ASN A 108 9.71 0.46 -7.84
N LEU A 109 8.66 0.24 -7.07
CA LEU A 109 8.54 -0.98 -6.27
C LEU A 109 8.40 -2.22 -7.14
N ASN A 110 7.73 -2.12 -8.28
CA ASN A 110 7.61 -3.23 -9.21
C ASN A 110 8.96 -3.73 -9.72
N THR A 111 9.98 -2.89 -9.70
CA THR A 111 11.33 -3.30 -10.09
C THR A 111 12.06 -4.04 -8.96
N GLN A 112 11.57 -3.95 -7.73
CA GLN A 112 12.22 -4.50 -6.54
C GLN A 112 11.52 -5.73 -5.97
N THR A 113 10.26 -5.94 -6.31
CA THR A 113 9.48 -7.05 -5.77
C THR A 113 8.55 -7.63 -6.81
N THR A 114 8.26 -8.92 -6.69
CA THR A 114 7.28 -9.61 -7.55
C THR A 114 5.88 -9.62 -6.96
N LEU A 115 5.70 -9.04 -5.77
CA LEU A 115 4.40 -9.03 -5.12
C LEU A 115 3.38 -8.20 -5.90
N PRO A 116 2.11 -8.62 -5.91
CA PRO A 116 1.06 -7.79 -6.49
C PRO A 116 0.86 -6.52 -5.67
N ILE A 117 0.58 -5.43 -6.36
CA ILE A 117 0.36 -4.12 -5.75
C ILE A 117 -1.00 -3.61 -6.18
N LEU A 118 -1.84 -3.27 -5.21
CA LEU A 118 -3.13 -2.65 -5.45
C LEU A 118 -3.03 -1.15 -5.23
N MET A 119 -3.48 -0.37 -6.21
CA MET A 119 -3.65 1.07 -6.07
C MET A 119 -5.08 1.32 -5.60
N TRP A 120 -5.22 1.72 -4.35
CA TRP A 120 -6.53 1.94 -3.74
C TRP A 120 -6.92 3.41 -3.78
N ASP A 121 -8.02 3.73 -4.44
CA ASP A 121 -8.54 5.09 -4.47
C ASP A 121 -9.13 5.44 -3.10
N GLU A 122 -8.52 6.40 -2.42
CA GLU A 122 -8.92 6.81 -1.07
C GLU A 122 -10.37 7.31 -0.99
N ARG A 123 -10.92 7.80 -2.11
CA ARG A 123 -12.30 8.26 -2.14
C ARG A 123 -13.31 7.13 -1.90
N LEU A 124 -12.90 5.89 -2.11
CA LEU A 124 -13.75 4.72 -1.94
C LEU A 124 -13.87 4.29 -0.48
N SER A 125 -13.26 5.01 0.44
CA SER A 125 -13.27 4.67 1.86
C SER A 125 -13.50 5.91 2.71
N THR A 126 -13.97 5.70 3.95
CA THR A 126 -14.09 6.77 4.93
C THR A 126 -12.74 7.33 5.34
N ALA A 127 -11.67 6.55 5.13
CA ALA A 127 -10.31 6.98 5.46
C ALA A 127 -9.91 8.23 4.69
N GLY A 128 -10.30 8.34 3.42
CA GLY A 128 -10.00 9.52 2.62
C GLY A 128 -10.64 10.78 3.17
N ALA A 129 -11.90 10.68 3.63
CA ALA A 129 -12.60 11.80 4.22
C ALA A 129 -11.97 12.22 5.56
N GLU A 130 -11.60 11.25 6.39
CA GLU A 130 -10.93 11.51 7.66
C GLU A 130 -9.59 12.20 7.44
N ARG A 131 -8.83 11.76 6.44
CA ARG A 131 -7.57 12.38 6.08
C ARG A 131 -7.75 13.86 5.72
N ALA A 132 -8.73 14.18 4.88
CA ALA A 132 -8.98 15.55 4.46
C ALA A 132 -9.29 16.46 5.66
N LEU A 133 -10.05 15.97 6.61
CA LEU A 133 -10.39 16.73 7.81
C LEU A 133 -9.17 16.96 8.70
N LEU A 134 -8.34 15.94 8.86
CA LEU A 134 -7.23 16.00 9.81
C LEU A 134 -5.99 16.69 9.27
N GLU A 135 -5.75 16.64 7.96
CA GLU A 135 -4.66 17.39 7.34
C GLU A 135 -4.87 18.91 7.49
N ALA A 136 -6.10 19.35 7.62
CA ALA A 136 -6.40 20.77 7.79
C ALA A 136 -6.03 21.27 9.19
N ASP A 137 -5.93 20.41 10.19
CA ASP A 137 -5.92 20.83 11.57
C ASP A 137 -4.94 20.12 12.49
N ALA A 138 -4.22 19.13 12.03
CA ALA A 138 -3.46 18.27 12.91
C ALA A 138 -1.98 18.66 13.03
N SER A 139 -1.43 18.47 14.23
CA SER A 139 0.00 18.56 14.45
C SER A 139 0.72 17.44 13.67
N ARG A 140 2.03 17.59 13.50
CA ARG A 140 2.83 16.60 12.76
C ARG A 140 2.72 15.20 13.36
N ALA A 141 2.83 15.08 14.69
CA ALA A 141 2.75 13.79 15.36
C ALA A 141 1.39 13.14 15.13
N ARG A 142 0.33 13.94 15.18
CA ARG A 142 -1.03 13.44 15.00
C ARG A 142 -1.28 12.99 13.56
N ARG A 143 -0.64 13.65 12.59
CA ARG A 143 -0.74 13.24 11.19
C ARG A 143 -0.07 11.88 10.94
N GLU A 144 1.05 11.62 11.60
CA GLU A 144 1.73 10.32 11.47
C GLU A 144 0.87 9.19 12.02
N GLU A 145 0.25 9.40 13.19
CA GLU A 145 -0.71 8.45 13.77
C GLU A 145 -1.85 8.16 12.82
N LEU A 146 -2.38 9.22 12.20
CA LEU A 146 -3.49 9.10 11.27
C LEU A 146 -3.11 8.33 10.03
N ILE A 147 -1.91 8.57 9.49
CA ILE A 147 -1.41 7.85 8.32
C ILE A 147 -1.40 6.36 8.57
N ASP A 148 -0.94 5.92 9.74
CA ASP A 148 -0.93 4.52 10.11
C ASP A 148 -2.36 3.94 10.17
N LYS A 149 -3.29 4.70 10.73
CA LYS A 149 -4.70 4.29 10.80
C LYS A 149 -5.34 4.18 9.43
N LEU A 150 -5.02 5.11 8.53
CA LEU A 150 -5.56 5.09 7.18
C LEU A 150 -5.08 3.86 6.41
N ALA A 151 -3.79 3.55 6.50
CA ALA A 151 -3.25 2.36 5.88
C ALA A 151 -3.93 1.10 6.42
N ALA A 152 -4.15 1.03 7.74
CA ALA A 152 -4.86 -0.08 8.35
C ALA A 152 -6.30 -0.19 7.83
N ALA A 153 -6.99 0.93 7.66
CA ALA A 153 -8.36 0.93 7.15
C ALA A 153 -8.43 0.38 5.72
N TRP A 154 -7.50 0.75 4.87
CA TRP A 154 -7.45 0.23 3.50
C TRP A 154 -7.28 -1.29 3.49
N ILE A 155 -6.36 -1.81 4.30
CA ILE A 155 -6.12 -3.25 4.39
C ILE A 155 -7.39 -3.98 4.86
N LEU A 156 -8.06 -3.43 5.87
CA LEU A 156 -9.30 -4.02 6.38
C LEU A 156 -10.41 -4.04 5.33
N GLN A 157 -10.52 -2.98 4.53
CA GLN A 157 -11.51 -2.94 3.46
C GLN A 157 -11.25 -4.01 2.40
N ILE A 158 -10.00 -4.24 2.05
CA ILE A 158 -9.62 -5.28 1.10
C ILE A 158 -9.96 -6.65 1.66
N GLY A 159 -9.68 -6.89 2.94
CA GLY A 159 -10.03 -8.13 3.61
C GLY A 159 -11.53 -8.40 3.58
N ARG A 160 -12.33 -7.39 3.84
CA ARG A 160 -13.80 -7.52 3.79
C ARG A 160 -14.30 -7.80 2.39
N ALA A 161 -13.72 -7.15 1.39
CA ALA A 161 -14.10 -7.37 0.01
C ALA A 161 -13.75 -8.78 -0.46
N HIS A 162 -12.73 -9.40 0.13
CA HIS A 162 -12.29 -10.74 -0.21
C HIS A 162 -13.22 -11.81 0.40
N VAL A 163 -13.87 -11.49 1.48
CA VAL A 163 -14.81 -12.37 2.13
C VAL A 163 -16.16 -12.34 1.41
#